data_759bec92bd83cca9270082703a0ede0f
#
_entry.id   759bec92bd83cca9270082703a0ede0f
#
_cell.length_a   1.000
_cell.length_b   1.000
_cell.length_c   1.000
_cell.angle_alpha   90.00
_cell.angle_beta   90.00
_cell.angle_gamma   90.00
#
_symmetry.space_group_name_H-M   'P 1'
#
loop_
_entity.id
_entity.type
_entity.pdbx_description
1 polymer ?
#
loop_
_entity_poly.entity_id
_entity_poly.type
_entity_poly.pdbx_seq_one_letter_code
_entity_poly.pdbx_strand_id
1 'polypeptide(L)'
;MKWDRLRLFNIVAQTRNITEASYILQMSQSALSRQMKALENELGVRLFLRNSDGISLTKAGMRLSSSVQILASDISKTHNQLLEDMDVPSGRLNVSATNAFGALWVAPRMSKFKNLFPEINVALSLRDSEPRVTNFNSDIEVRMTPSVSQDDIQIKLADCRYKIFASNEYISKNGYPKTSTDLDNHKIISYGEDAQPPLDRHRLNWLLTIGKENKRPRKPILEVS
;
A
#
# COMPACT_ATOMS: atom_id res chain seq x y z
N MET A 1 23.49 -18.23 -9.67
CA MET A 1 22.90 -16.90 -9.37
C MET A 1 23.55 -16.33 -8.12
N LYS A 2 24.16 -15.14 -8.18
CA LYS A 2 24.87 -14.52 -7.03
C LYS A 2 23.90 -13.62 -6.26
N TRP A 3 23.87 -13.75 -4.92
CA TRP A 3 23.01 -12.95 -4.04
C TRP A 3 23.18 -11.44 -4.24
N ASP A 4 24.41 -10.97 -4.42
CA ASP A 4 24.69 -9.55 -4.65
C ASP A 4 23.92 -9.00 -5.86
N ARG A 5 23.82 -9.75 -6.96
CA ARG A 5 23.08 -9.32 -8.14
C ARG A 5 21.57 -9.24 -7.89
N LEU A 6 21.03 -10.13 -7.07
CA LEU A 6 19.62 -10.08 -6.67
C LEU A 6 19.34 -8.86 -5.80
N ARG A 7 20.24 -8.51 -4.89
CA ARG A 7 20.14 -7.28 -4.08
C ARG A 7 20.15 -6.03 -4.96
N LEU A 8 21.07 -5.94 -5.92
CA LEU A 8 21.11 -4.85 -6.89
C LEU A 8 19.83 -4.78 -7.72
N PHE A 9 19.37 -5.93 -8.22
CA PHE A 9 18.12 -6.06 -8.97
C PHE A 9 16.92 -5.56 -8.16
N ASN A 10 16.82 -5.91 -6.89
CA ASN A 10 15.71 -5.49 -6.02
C ASN A 10 15.62 -3.96 -5.92
N ILE A 11 16.75 -3.28 -5.75
CA ILE A 11 16.78 -1.80 -5.67
C ILE A 11 16.39 -1.17 -7.01
N VAL A 12 16.89 -1.69 -8.15
CA VAL A 12 16.49 -1.20 -9.48
C VAL A 12 15.00 -1.45 -9.74
N ALA A 13 14.46 -2.59 -9.28
CA ALA A 13 13.04 -2.93 -9.41
C ALA A 13 12.14 -2.00 -8.59
N GLN A 14 12.59 -1.57 -7.41
CA GLN A 14 11.87 -0.65 -6.52
C GLN A 14 11.87 0.79 -7.03
N THR A 15 13.06 1.31 -7.41
CA THR A 15 13.20 2.70 -7.86
C THR A 15 12.66 2.92 -9.28
N ARG A 16 12.63 1.86 -10.11
CA ARG A 16 12.31 1.93 -11.56
C ARG A 16 13.16 2.97 -12.33
N ASN A 17 14.27 3.37 -11.73
CA ASN A 17 15.17 4.38 -12.25
C ASN A 17 16.62 3.96 -11.96
N ILE A 18 17.43 3.75 -13.03
CA ILE A 18 18.83 3.33 -12.89
C ILE A 18 19.69 4.41 -12.22
N THR A 19 19.41 5.67 -12.49
CA THR A 19 20.15 6.79 -11.91
C THR A 19 19.95 6.84 -10.40
N GLU A 20 18.72 6.78 -9.96
CA GLU A 20 18.35 6.74 -8.55
C GLU A 20 18.92 5.50 -7.85
N ALA A 21 18.73 4.31 -8.47
CA ALA A 21 19.30 3.07 -7.96
C ALA A 21 20.83 3.14 -7.83
N SER A 22 21.51 3.73 -8.81
CA SER A 22 22.97 3.87 -8.78
C SER A 22 23.44 4.78 -7.64
N TYR A 23 22.70 5.85 -7.36
CA TYR A 23 22.97 6.74 -6.22
C TYR A 23 22.80 6.01 -4.88
N ILE A 24 21.69 5.29 -4.70
CA ILE A 24 21.41 4.49 -3.48
C ILE A 24 22.51 3.44 -3.25
N LEU A 25 22.97 2.80 -4.34
CA LEU A 25 23.96 1.73 -4.30
C LEU A 25 25.42 2.24 -4.29
N GLN A 26 25.63 3.54 -4.38
CA GLN A 26 26.97 4.16 -4.50
C GLN A 26 27.80 3.54 -5.62
N MET A 27 27.16 3.28 -6.77
CA MET A 27 27.75 2.67 -7.96
C MET A 27 27.59 3.59 -9.17
N SER A 28 28.43 3.44 -10.19
CA SER A 28 28.18 4.09 -11.47
C SER A 28 27.00 3.44 -12.21
N GLN A 29 26.20 4.24 -12.93
CA GLN A 29 25.09 3.75 -13.75
C GLN A 29 25.53 2.66 -14.74
N SER A 30 26.73 2.82 -15.34
CA SER A 30 27.30 1.86 -16.29
C SER A 30 27.64 0.53 -15.61
N ALA A 31 28.15 0.55 -14.38
CA ALA A 31 28.43 -0.65 -13.60
C ALA A 31 27.12 -1.37 -13.23
N LEU A 32 26.12 -0.62 -12.73
CA LEU A 32 24.84 -1.17 -12.37
C LEU A 32 24.13 -1.79 -13.60
N SER A 33 24.11 -1.08 -14.72
CA SER A 33 23.53 -1.59 -15.97
C SER A 33 24.21 -2.87 -16.46
N ARG A 34 25.53 -2.98 -16.32
CA ARG A 34 26.28 -4.21 -16.64
C ARG A 34 25.89 -5.37 -15.73
N GLN A 35 25.70 -5.11 -14.42
CA GLN A 35 25.25 -6.15 -13.48
C GLN A 35 23.83 -6.63 -13.78
N MET A 36 22.92 -5.73 -14.15
CA MET A 36 21.57 -6.11 -14.56
C MET A 36 21.58 -6.95 -15.83
N LYS A 37 22.35 -6.53 -16.86
CA LYS A 37 22.49 -7.32 -18.09
C LYS A 37 23.12 -8.70 -17.83
N ALA A 38 24.12 -8.76 -16.93
CA ALA A 38 24.73 -10.03 -16.54
C ALA A 38 23.72 -10.96 -15.82
N LEU A 39 22.82 -10.41 -15.01
CA LEU A 39 21.75 -11.19 -14.38
C LEU A 39 20.74 -11.71 -15.41
N GLU A 40 20.30 -10.85 -16.35
CA GLU A 40 19.41 -11.26 -17.45
C GLU A 40 20.02 -12.38 -18.32
N ASN A 41 21.32 -12.25 -18.65
CA ASN A 41 22.04 -13.27 -19.41
C ASN A 41 22.18 -14.59 -18.64
N GLU A 42 22.44 -14.53 -17.33
CA GLU A 42 22.53 -15.71 -16.46
C GLU A 42 21.20 -16.46 -16.36
N LEU A 43 20.08 -15.72 -16.33
CA LEU A 43 18.73 -16.28 -16.24
C LEU A 43 18.13 -16.63 -17.61
N GLY A 44 18.73 -16.16 -18.70
CA GLY A 44 18.23 -16.37 -20.06
C GLY A 44 16.95 -15.61 -20.39
N VAL A 45 16.53 -14.66 -19.53
CA VAL A 45 15.29 -13.91 -19.71
C VAL A 45 15.50 -12.41 -19.42
N ARG A 46 14.76 -11.57 -20.13
CA ARG A 46 14.72 -10.14 -19.82
C ARG A 46 13.87 -9.86 -18.59
N LEU A 47 14.42 -9.08 -17.67
CA LEU A 47 13.75 -8.67 -16.44
C LEU A 47 13.19 -7.25 -16.54
N PHE A 48 13.79 -6.42 -17.41
CA PHE A 48 13.44 -5.01 -17.57
C PHE A 48 13.03 -4.67 -19.00
N LEU A 49 12.09 -3.75 -19.13
CA LEU A 49 11.74 -3.03 -20.35
C LEU A 49 12.19 -1.58 -20.18
N ARG A 50 12.80 -1.02 -21.22
CA ARG A 50 13.18 0.41 -21.28
C ARG A 50 12.09 1.16 -22.03
N ASN A 51 11.51 2.16 -21.38
CA ASN A 51 10.51 3.04 -21.94
C ASN A 51 11.02 4.48 -21.91
N SER A 52 10.33 5.41 -22.59
CA SER A 52 10.62 6.86 -22.54
C SER A 52 10.66 7.40 -21.11
N ASP A 53 9.83 6.85 -20.22
CA ASP A 53 9.61 7.31 -18.86
C ASP A 53 10.48 6.57 -17.82
N GLY A 54 11.42 5.73 -18.27
CA GLY A 54 12.33 4.99 -17.39
C GLY A 54 12.35 3.48 -17.63
N ILE A 55 12.35 2.71 -16.54
CA ILE A 55 12.44 1.26 -16.56
C ILE A 55 11.18 0.65 -15.95
N SER A 56 10.58 -0.32 -16.66
CA SER A 56 9.50 -1.16 -16.15
C SER A 56 9.94 -2.63 -16.08
N LEU A 57 9.28 -3.41 -15.21
CA LEU A 57 9.54 -4.83 -15.09
C LEU A 57 8.78 -5.63 -16.14
N THR A 58 9.41 -6.66 -16.70
CA THR A 58 8.71 -7.72 -17.44
C THR A 58 7.91 -8.61 -16.50
N LYS A 59 7.08 -9.52 -17.03
CA LYS A 59 6.42 -10.55 -16.21
C LYS A 59 7.44 -11.41 -15.42
N ALA A 60 8.59 -11.74 -16.03
CA ALA A 60 9.68 -12.46 -15.38
C ALA A 60 10.33 -11.58 -14.29
N GLY A 61 10.56 -10.29 -14.58
CA GLY A 61 11.06 -9.32 -13.61
C GLY A 61 10.15 -9.15 -12.40
N MET A 62 8.83 -9.08 -12.60
CA MET A 62 7.86 -9.00 -11.51
C MET A 62 7.90 -10.25 -10.61
N ARG A 63 7.95 -11.46 -11.20
CA ARG A 63 8.06 -12.71 -10.44
C ARG A 63 9.35 -12.76 -9.63
N LEU A 64 10.48 -12.41 -10.25
CA LEU A 64 11.77 -12.39 -9.55
C LEU A 64 11.77 -11.36 -8.43
N SER A 65 11.21 -10.17 -8.65
CA SER A 65 11.10 -9.10 -7.64
C SER A 65 10.33 -9.58 -6.42
N SER A 66 9.16 -10.21 -6.60
CA SER A 66 8.39 -10.78 -5.50
C SER A 66 9.19 -11.81 -4.70
N SER A 67 9.87 -12.74 -5.40
CA SER A 67 10.67 -13.77 -4.72
C SER A 67 11.86 -13.19 -3.95
N VAL A 68 12.56 -12.20 -4.53
CA VAL A 68 13.72 -11.56 -3.88
C VAL A 68 13.27 -10.75 -2.65
N GLN A 69 12.09 -10.13 -2.70
CA GLN A 69 11.56 -9.38 -1.57
C GLN A 69 11.20 -10.30 -0.40
N ILE A 70 10.59 -11.46 -0.67
CA ILE A 70 10.30 -12.47 0.36
C ILE A 70 11.60 -12.92 1.02
N LEU A 71 12.61 -13.29 0.22
CA LEU A 71 13.92 -13.71 0.74
C LEU A 71 14.61 -12.62 1.55
N ALA A 72 14.56 -11.37 1.11
CA ALA A 72 15.14 -10.24 1.84
C ALA A 72 14.42 -10.01 3.18
N SER A 73 13.09 -10.17 3.20
CA SER A 73 12.30 -10.10 4.43
C SER A 73 12.66 -11.23 5.40
N ASP A 74 12.78 -12.46 4.91
CA ASP A 74 13.11 -13.62 5.76
C ASP A 74 14.53 -13.52 6.34
N ILE A 75 15.50 -13.02 5.56
CA ILE A 75 16.85 -12.75 6.08
C ILE A 75 16.80 -11.66 7.15
N SER A 76 16.01 -10.60 6.95
CA SER A 76 15.86 -9.53 7.94
C SER A 76 15.19 -10.03 9.21
N LYS A 77 14.17 -10.90 9.10
CA LYS A 77 13.52 -11.54 10.26
C LYS A 77 14.53 -12.41 11.03
N THR A 78 15.29 -13.25 10.33
CA THR A 78 16.32 -14.09 10.94
C THR A 78 17.39 -13.24 11.64
N HIS A 79 17.83 -12.15 11.00
CA HIS A 79 18.78 -11.22 11.61
C HIS A 79 18.21 -10.60 12.90
N ASN A 80 16.94 -10.18 12.87
CA ASN A 80 16.29 -9.65 14.07
C ASN A 80 16.16 -10.70 15.18
N GLN A 81 15.80 -11.97 14.84
CA GLN A 81 15.76 -13.06 15.79
C GLN A 81 17.11 -13.32 16.44
N LEU A 82 18.22 -13.23 15.69
CA LEU A 82 19.56 -13.35 16.24
C LEU A 82 19.94 -12.18 17.18
N LEU A 83 19.24 -11.04 17.06
CA LEU A 83 19.42 -9.88 17.93
C LEU A 83 18.41 -9.87 19.11
N GLU A 84 17.42 -10.77 19.12
CA GLU A 84 16.44 -10.93 20.22
C GLU A 84 17.09 -11.37 21.55
N ASP A 85 18.33 -11.85 21.53
CA ASP A 85 19.13 -12.05 22.75
C ASP A 85 19.61 -10.71 23.39
N MET A 86 19.33 -9.58 22.78
CA MET A 86 19.58 -8.25 23.34
C MET A 86 18.28 -7.69 23.95
N ASP A 87 18.27 -7.41 25.24
CA ASP A 87 17.12 -6.95 26.05
C ASP A 87 16.42 -5.66 25.57
N VAL A 88 16.87 -5.02 24.50
CA VAL A 88 16.32 -3.76 24.00
C VAL A 88 15.82 -3.92 22.56
N PRO A 89 14.51 -3.78 22.31
CA PRO A 89 13.95 -3.81 20.96
C PRO A 89 14.55 -2.71 20.09
N SER A 90 15.21 -3.09 18.98
CA SER A 90 15.90 -2.18 18.07
C SER A 90 15.70 -2.58 16.60
N GLY A 91 16.11 -1.70 15.66
CA GLY A 91 16.09 -1.99 14.23
C GLY A 91 15.01 -1.23 13.47
N ARG A 92 14.67 -1.71 12.27
CA ARG A 92 13.69 -1.06 11.37
C ARG A 92 12.36 -1.80 11.38
N LEU A 93 11.29 -1.06 11.63
CA LEU A 93 9.90 -1.53 11.58
C LEU A 93 9.16 -0.86 10.42
N ASN A 94 8.73 -1.65 9.44
CA ASN A 94 7.97 -1.15 8.30
C ASN A 94 6.48 -1.36 8.58
N VAL A 95 5.75 -0.27 8.72
CA VAL A 95 4.30 -0.27 8.98
C VAL A 95 3.57 0.28 7.77
N SER A 96 2.52 -0.38 7.31
CA SER A 96 1.61 0.16 6.30
C SER A 96 0.20 0.32 6.85
N ALA A 97 -0.49 1.35 6.36
CA ALA A 97 -1.87 1.63 6.73
C ALA A 97 -2.60 2.33 5.58
N THR A 98 -3.95 2.34 5.63
CA THR A 98 -4.74 3.18 4.73
C THR A 98 -4.47 4.66 4.99
N ASN A 99 -4.60 5.51 3.96
CA ASN A 99 -4.26 6.93 4.04
C ASN A 99 -4.94 7.63 5.22
N ALA A 100 -6.27 7.55 5.31
CA ALA A 100 -7.02 8.24 6.35
C ALA A 100 -6.69 7.70 7.76
N PHE A 101 -6.67 6.38 7.94
CA PHE A 101 -6.38 5.78 9.24
C PHE A 101 -4.92 6.03 9.64
N GLY A 102 -4.00 5.86 8.72
CA GLY A 102 -2.59 6.09 8.95
C GLY A 102 -2.27 7.54 9.33
N ALA A 103 -2.80 8.51 8.59
CA ALA A 103 -2.56 9.93 8.86
C ALA A 103 -3.24 10.43 10.14
N LEU A 104 -4.51 10.04 10.37
CA LEU A 104 -5.31 10.60 11.45
C LEU A 104 -5.16 9.83 12.77
N TRP A 105 -4.83 8.55 12.72
CA TRP A 105 -4.76 7.73 13.93
C TRP A 105 -3.37 7.19 14.22
N VAL A 106 -2.67 6.61 13.24
CA VAL A 106 -1.36 5.97 13.45
C VAL A 106 -0.27 7.04 13.64
N ALA A 107 -0.11 7.96 12.69
CA ALA A 107 0.97 8.93 12.69
C ALA A 107 1.02 9.79 13.99
N PRO A 108 -0.09 10.32 14.53
CA PRO A 108 -0.05 11.08 15.79
C PRO A 108 0.43 10.26 17.00
N ARG A 109 0.31 8.93 16.93
CA ARG A 109 0.74 8.02 18.01
C ARG A 109 2.19 7.57 17.92
N MET A 110 2.84 7.83 16.79
CA MET A 110 4.25 7.44 16.58
C MET A 110 5.20 8.14 17.55
N SER A 111 4.90 9.38 17.99
CA SER A 111 5.69 10.05 19.01
C SER A 111 5.72 9.26 20.33
N LYS A 112 4.56 8.76 20.79
CA LYS A 112 4.49 7.95 22.00
C LYS A 112 5.23 6.60 21.83
N PHE A 113 5.07 5.96 20.66
CA PHE A 113 5.78 4.73 20.33
C PHE A 113 7.30 4.93 20.36
N LYS A 114 7.79 6.00 19.72
CA LYS A 114 9.23 6.31 19.66
C LYS A 114 9.82 6.61 21.06
N ASN A 115 9.04 7.19 21.96
CA ASN A 115 9.47 7.42 23.34
C ASN A 115 9.62 6.09 24.12
N LEU A 116 8.77 5.10 23.84
CA LEU A 116 8.83 3.78 24.48
C LEU A 116 9.94 2.90 23.89
N PHE A 117 10.20 3.03 22.58
CA PHE A 117 11.14 2.23 21.82
C PHE A 117 12.08 3.12 21.01
N PRO A 118 13.03 3.80 21.66
CA PRO A 118 13.89 4.81 21.00
C PRO A 118 14.80 4.22 19.92
N GLU A 119 15.17 2.94 20.03
CA GLU A 119 16.06 2.26 19.08
C GLU A 119 15.32 1.70 17.85
N ILE A 120 13.98 1.71 17.84
CA ILE A 120 13.21 1.28 16.67
C ILE A 120 13.04 2.43 15.68
N ASN A 121 13.48 2.22 14.43
CA ASN A 121 13.26 3.15 13.32
C ASN A 121 12.01 2.73 12.55
N VAL A 122 10.92 3.50 12.67
CA VAL A 122 9.64 3.20 12.01
C VAL A 122 9.58 3.85 10.63
N ALA A 123 9.31 3.06 9.60
CA ALA A 123 8.93 3.50 8.26
C ALA A 123 7.42 3.31 8.07
N LEU A 124 6.65 4.42 8.07
CA LEU A 124 5.21 4.40 7.88
C LEU A 124 4.86 4.69 6.41
N SER A 125 4.23 3.72 5.75
CA SER A 125 3.73 3.84 4.38
C SER A 125 2.21 3.95 4.37
N LEU A 126 1.66 4.99 3.72
CA LEU A 126 0.22 5.23 3.65
C LEU A 126 -0.30 4.94 2.24
N ARG A 127 -1.37 4.13 2.14
CA ARG A 127 -1.96 3.72 0.84
C ARG A 127 -3.38 3.24 1.04
N ASP A 128 -4.24 3.53 0.06
CA ASP A 128 -5.63 3.04 0.05
C ASP A 128 -5.81 1.82 -0.86
N SER A 129 -4.93 1.64 -1.86
CA SER A 129 -5.00 0.48 -2.73
C SER A 129 -4.40 -0.76 -2.07
N GLU A 130 -5.15 -1.85 -2.05
CA GLU A 130 -4.57 -3.16 -1.79
C GLU A 130 -3.55 -3.48 -2.91
N PRO A 131 -2.32 -3.87 -2.56
CA PRO A 131 -1.38 -4.32 -3.56
C PRO A 131 -1.92 -5.60 -4.21
N ARG A 132 -2.25 -5.54 -5.49
CA ARG A 132 -2.66 -6.72 -6.27
C ARG A 132 -1.57 -7.78 -6.40
N VAL A 133 -0.36 -7.46 -5.98
CA VAL A 133 0.80 -8.35 -5.93
C VAL A 133 1.58 -7.98 -4.68
N THR A 134 1.96 -8.97 -3.92
CA THR A 134 2.69 -8.98 -2.64
C THR A 134 4.06 -8.27 -2.70
N ASN A 135 4.10 -6.98 -3.01
CA ASN A 135 5.33 -6.23 -3.18
C ASN A 135 5.68 -5.35 -1.98
N PHE A 136 5.14 -5.64 -0.80
CA PHE A 136 5.38 -4.78 0.35
C PHE A 136 6.00 -5.54 1.50
N ASN A 137 7.26 -5.18 1.76
CA ASN A 137 7.96 -5.51 2.99
C ASN A 137 7.37 -4.69 4.16
N SER A 138 6.11 -4.91 4.49
CA SER A 138 5.53 -4.41 5.73
C SER A 138 5.64 -5.52 6.78
N ASP A 139 6.23 -5.20 7.91
CA ASP A 139 6.26 -6.09 9.07
C ASP A 139 4.89 -6.08 9.76
N ILE A 140 4.22 -4.93 9.72
CA ILE A 140 2.85 -4.73 10.22
C ILE A 140 2.02 -4.02 9.14
N GLU A 141 0.84 -4.56 8.88
CA GLU A 141 -0.14 -3.93 7.99
C GLU A 141 -1.46 -3.68 8.70
N VAL A 142 -1.91 -2.43 8.73
CA VAL A 142 -3.24 -2.07 9.25
C VAL A 142 -4.21 -1.97 8.09
N ARG A 143 -5.10 -2.96 7.99
CA ARG A 143 -6.03 -3.14 6.87
C ARG A 143 -7.48 -2.91 7.28
N MET A 144 -8.31 -2.56 6.29
CA MET A 144 -9.77 -2.46 6.47
C MET A 144 -10.47 -3.81 6.25
N THR A 145 -9.78 -4.77 5.62
CA THR A 145 -10.28 -6.12 5.35
C THR A 145 -9.29 -7.15 5.88
N PRO A 146 -9.72 -8.33 6.30
CA PRO A 146 -8.82 -9.42 6.67
C PRO A 146 -7.88 -9.79 5.51
N SER A 147 -6.67 -10.24 5.81
CA SER A 147 -5.78 -10.83 4.82
C SER A 147 -6.36 -12.16 4.33
N VAL A 148 -6.11 -12.46 3.05
CA VAL A 148 -6.43 -13.77 2.46
C VAL A 148 -5.30 -14.79 2.65
N SER A 149 -4.12 -14.34 3.08
CA SER A 149 -2.98 -15.21 3.37
C SER A 149 -3.21 -15.96 4.69
N GLN A 150 -2.98 -17.27 4.67
CA GLN A 150 -3.08 -18.12 5.87
C GLN A 150 -1.84 -17.99 6.78
N ASP A 151 -0.75 -17.45 6.26
CA ASP A 151 0.51 -17.28 6.99
C ASP A 151 0.53 -15.99 7.83
N ASP A 152 -0.45 -15.09 7.64
CA ASP A 152 -0.51 -13.84 8.36
C ASP A 152 -1.15 -13.99 9.74
N ILE A 153 -0.49 -13.47 10.77
CA ILE A 153 -1.11 -13.33 12.09
C ILE A 153 -2.04 -12.12 12.05
N GLN A 154 -3.34 -12.36 12.24
CA GLN A 154 -4.36 -11.33 12.15
C GLN A 154 -4.95 -11.01 13.51
N ILE A 155 -4.94 -9.74 13.89
CA ILE A 155 -5.51 -9.24 15.14
C ILE A 155 -6.56 -8.19 14.80
N LYS A 156 -7.80 -8.40 15.26
CA LYS A 156 -8.86 -7.40 15.10
C LYS A 156 -8.60 -6.21 16.03
N LEU A 157 -8.40 -5.03 15.45
CA LEU A 157 -8.17 -3.80 16.21
C LEU A 157 -9.48 -3.11 16.61
N ALA A 158 -10.41 -2.95 15.67
CA ALA A 158 -11.67 -2.24 15.88
C ALA A 158 -12.70 -2.60 14.81
N ASP A 159 -13.95 -2.21 15.05
CA ASP A 159 -15.01 -2.18 14.04
C ASP A 159 -15.16 -0.76 13.50
N CYS A 160 -15.04 -0.59 12.18
CA CYS A 160 -15.30 0.67 11.51
C CYS A 160 -16.72 0.68 10.94
N ARG A 161 -17.45 1.76 11.21
CA ARG A 161 -18.82 1.97 10.70
C ARG A 161 -18.82 3.12 9.71
N TYR A 162 -19.30 2.85 8.51
CA TYR A 162 -19.56 3.90 7.53
C TYR A 162 -20.87 4.59 7.83
N LYS A 163 -20.86 5.91 7.87
CA LYS A 163 -22.03 6.74 8.09
C LYS A 163 -22.14 7.79 7.00
N ILE A 164 -23.34 8.30 6.80
CA ILE A 164 -23.61 9.44 5.92
C ILE A 164 -23.30 10.72 6.69
N PHE A 165 -22.61 11.64 6.05
CA PHE A 165 -22.31 12.95 6.62
C PHE A 165 -22.76 14.04 5.64
N ALA A 166 -23.19 15.15 6.20
CA ALA A 166 -23.46 16.39 5.48
C ALA A 166 -23.08 17.57 6.36
N SER A 167 -22.76 18.72 5.75
CA SER A 167 -22.52 19.96 6.51
C SER A 167 -23.85 20.51 7.07
N ASN A 168 -23.77 21.24 8.19
CA ASN A 168 -24.93 21.91 8.76
C ASN A 168 -25.57 22.90 7.77
N GLU A 169 -24.75 23.58 6.97
CA GLU A 169 -25.23 24.50 5.95
C GLU A 169 -26.04 23.77 4.86
N TYR A 170 -25.56 22.59 4.43
CA TYR A 170 -26.28 21.78 3.45
C TYR A 170 -27.63 21.35 3.98
N ILE A 171 -27.66 20.84 5.22
CA ILE A 171 -28.90 20.36 5.87
C ILE A 171 -29.89 21.51 6.06
N SER A 172 -29.43 22.70 6.46
CA SER A 172 -30.29 23.87 6.60
C SER A 172 -30.97 24.28 5.31
N LYS A 173 -30.29 24.11 4.16
CA LYS A 173 -30.81 24.48 2.83
C LYS A 173 -31.67 23.39 2.18
N ASN A 174 -31.34 22.12 2.40
CA ASN A 174 -31.90 20.98 1.65
C ASN A 174 -32.77 20.05 2.54
N GLY A 175 -32.81 20.28 3.85
CA GLY A 175 -33.48 19.42 4.79
C GLY A 175 -32.66 18.17 5.18
N TYR A 176 -33.19 17.43 6.15
CA TYR A 176 -32.59 16.20 6.64
C TYR A 176 -33.30 14.99 6.04
N PRO A 177 -32.63 14.06 5.35
CA PRO A 177 -33.24 12.86 4.83
C PRO A 177 -33.65 11.93 5.99
N LYS A 178 -34.92 11.58 6.06
CA LYS A 178 -35.46 10.67 7.09
C LYS A 178 -35.53 9.23 6.62
N THR A 179 -35.64 9.02 5.32
CA THR A 179 -35.74 7.70 4.68
C THR A 179 -34.69 7.55 3.58
N SER A 180 -34.45 6.33 3.16
CA SER A 180 -33.53 6.07 2.03
C SER A 180 -34.01 6.66 0.70
N THR A 181 -35.35 6.82 0.54
CA THR A 181 -35.95 7.43 -0.66
C THR A 181 -35.77 8.94 -0.70
N ASP A 182 -35.67 9.61 0.44
CA ASP A 182 -35.42 11.05 0.48
C ASP A 182 -34.08 11.42 -0.16
N LEU A 183 -33.12 10.48 -0.15
CA LEU A 183 -31.82 10.66 -0.83
C LEU A 183 -31.95 10.91 -2.34
N ASP A 184 -33.09 10.64 -2.96
CA ASP A 184 -33.34 10.95 -4.37
C ASP A 184 -33.34 12.47 -4.65
N ASN A 185 -33.65 13.26 -3.63
CA ASN A 185 -33.68 14.71 -3.67
C ASN A 185 -32.40 15.35 -3.13
N HIS A 186 -31.42 14.56 -2.70
CA HIS A 186 -30.17 15.04 -2.15
C HIS A 186 -29.00 14.90 -3.12
N LYS A 187 -28.07 15.85 -3.01
CA LYS A 187 -26.80 15.83 -3.75
C LYS A 187 -25.84 14.84 -3.08
N ILE A 188 -25.37 13.85 -3.83
CA ILE A 188 -24.49 12.79 -3.32
C ILE A 188 -23.10 12.95 -3.91
N ILE A 189 -22.09 12.78 -3.07
CA ILE A 189 -20.68 12.63 -3.45
C ILE A 189 -20.35 11.14 -3.34
N SER A 190 -19.66 10.59 -4.32
CA SER A 190 -19.29 9.18 -4.37
C SER A 190 -17.83 8.98 -4.81
N TYR A 191 -17.34 7.76 -4.68
CA TYR A 191 -16.09 7.37 -5.34
C TYR A 191 -16.31 7.14 -6.83
N GLY A 192 -15.44 7.72 -7.65
CA GLY A 192 -15.44 7.58 -9.11
C GLY A 192 -14.92 6.22 -9.58
N GLU A 193 -14.94 6.02 -10.92
CA GLU A 193 -14.52 4.76 -11.51
C GLU A 193 -13.01 4.49 -11.33
N ASP A 194 -12.20 5.53 -11.39
CA ASP A 194 -10.75 5.45 -11.24
C ASP A 194 -10.29 5.47 -9.78
N ALA A 195 -11.21 5.65 -8.83
CA ALA A 195 -10.88 5.66 -7.41
C ALA A 195 -10.38 4.29 -6.94
N GLN A 196 -9.36 4.31 -6.10
CA GLN A 196 -8.80 3.14 -5.44
C GLN A 196 -9.03 3.23 -3.92
N PRO A 197 -10.27 3.12 -3.47
CA PRO A 197 -10.58 3.22 -2.05
C PRO A 197 -10.13 1.97 -1.28
N PRO A 198 -10.01 2.05 0.05
CA PRO A 198 -9.53 0.96 0.90
C PRO A 198 -10.50 -0.24 1.01
N LEU A 199 -11.71 -0.10 0.48
CA LEU A 199 -12.72 -1.15 0.41
C LEU A 199 -13.31 -1.21 -0.99
N ASP A 200 -14.06 -2.29 -1.26
CA ASP A 200 -14.81 -2.42 -2.50
C ASP A 200 -15.71 -1.20 -2.74
N ARG A 201 -15.58 -0.60 -3.92
CA ARG A 201 -16.28 0.63 -4.31
C ARG A 201 -17.81 0.50 -4.20
N HIS A 202 -18.37 -0.66 -4.53
CA HIS A 202 -19.81 -0.87 -4.43
C HIS A 202 -20.28 -0.80 -2.97
N ARG A 203 -19.47 -1.29 -2.04
CA ARG A 203 -19.75 -1.18 -0.61
C ARG A 203 -19.66 0.25 -0.12
N LEU A 204 -18.74 1.06 -0.64
CA LEU A 204 -18.59 2.47 -0.25
C LEU A 204 -19.64 3.36 -0.92
N ASN A 205 -20.04 3.07 -2.15
CA ASN A 205 -21.05 3.81 -2.90
C ASN A 205 -22.48 3.32 -2.65
N TRP A 206 -22.73 2.64 -1.53
CA TRP A 206 -24.05 2.09 -1.18
C TRP A 206 -25.18 3.13 -1.16
N LEU A 207 -24.85 4.41 -0.94
CA LEU A 207 -25.81 5.53 -1.02
C LEU A 207 -26.45 5.69 -2.39
N LEU A 208 -25.76 5.27 -3.46
CA LEU A 208 -26.30 5.36 -4.81
C LEU A 208 -27.42 4.35 -5.06
N THR A 209 -27.45 3.25 -4.30
CA THR A 209 -28.35 2.12 -4.54
C THR A 209 -29.37 1.87 -3.44
N ILE A 210 -29.13 2.33 -2.19
CA ILE A 210 -30.02 2.08 -1.07
C ILE A 210 -31.43 2.60 -1.35
N GLY A 211 -32.45 1.77 -1.12
CA GLY A 211 -33.85 2.08 -1.40
C GLY A 211 -34.21 2.15 -2.89
N LYS A 212 -33.34 1.62 -3.77
CA LYS A 212 -33.52 1.59 -5.24
C LYS A 212 -33.71 0.18 -5.78
N GLU A 213 -34.43 -0.68 -5.09
CA GLU A 213 -34.71 -2.04 -5.57
C GLU A 213 -35.22 -2.00 -7.02
N ASN A 214 -34.46 -2.64 -7.94
CA ASN A 214 -34.73 -2.69 -9.38
C ASN A 214 -34.77 -1.34 -10.13
N LYS A 215 -34.28 -0.23 -9.58
CA LYS A 215 -34.18 1.08 -10.24
C LYS A 215 -32.72 1.43 -10.54
N ARG A 216 -32.53 2.38 -11.48
CA ARG A 216 -31.19 2.90 -11.79
C ARG A 216 -30.57 3.55 -10.54
N PRO A 217 -29.26 3.37 -10.30
CA PRO A 217 -28.54 4.06 -9.23
C PRO A 217 -28.71 5.59 -9.34
N ARG A 218 -28.62 6.28 -8.21
CA ARG A 218 -28.58 7.76 -8.19
C ARG A 218 -27.32 8.23 -8.90
N LYS A 219 -27.41 9.35 -9.59
CA LYS A 219 -26.24 10.00 -10.18
C LYS A 219 -25.58 10.90 -9.15
N PRO A 220 -24.29 10.71 -8.84
CA PRO A 220 -23.57 11.63 -7.96
C PRO A 220 -23.40 13.00 -8.64
N ILE A 221 -23.27 14.06 -7.85
CA ILE A 221 -22.92 15.39 -8.36
C ILE A 221 -21.41 15.61 -8.43
N LEU A 222 -20.66 14.82 -7.67
CA LEU A 222 -19.21 14.85 -7.61
C LEU A 222 -18.71 13.42 -7.38
N GLU A 223 -17.72 13.05 -8.15
CA GLU A 223 -16.96 11.82 -7.96
C GLU A 223 -15.54 12.17 -7.53
N VAL A 224 -15.03 11.45 -6.50
CA VAL A 224 -13.67 11.61 -5.98
C VAL A 224 -12.85 10.38 -6.31
N SER A 225 -11.58 10.57 -6.64
CA SER A 225 -10.62 9.52 -6.99
C SER A 225 -9.41 9.54 -6.05
#